data_8b99ee4cf192c0bc5ec4ac9a1d0ecdf2
#
_entry.id   8b99ee4cf192c0bc5ec4ac9a1d0ecdf2
#
_cell.length_a   1.000
_cell.length_b   1.000
_cell.length_c   1.000
_cell.angle_alpha   90.00
_cell.angle_beta   90.00
_cell.angle_gamma   90.00
#
_symmetry.space_group_name_H-M   'P 1'
#
loop_
_entity.id
_entity.type
_entity.pdbx_description
1 polymer ?
#
loop_
_entity_poly.entity_id
_entity_poly.type
_entity_poly.pdbx_seq_one_letter_code
_entity_poly.pdbx_strand_id
1 'polypeptide(L)'
;QYDANNNLIQNTNRSNEWVKYADDCMNRQVKETNQLNHATEYEYDLAGNQTAVIDGNKNKTVYTYDGLNRLVSKTNAEGGMFEYRYDSFGNTAGTTMYGGGDEKATTTYAYDAAGNLLTETSPLGSVTTYTHDKEGHVLTQVDENGKQTAYTYDKLYRMVSRKDADGTATFAYDKAGNMTSAKDGNGTVAFAFDALSRTTAVTNEDGTTTAYTYDAASNRLSITYPDGKAVTTAYDSLGNVKSQTDHDGTGITYTRDAEGRTIKEGHSDGSTTEYDYNAAGLLTLQKEVTKSNSTRRQTAYTYDDAGNIVSENRSGVDIDKKDELVRYYYDKANQLIRTNIEGKNTKYSYDLAGNLLSDGTNTYTYDLQNRLTSKTGKDGTTTYTYDAAGNLIKKAAPDGATEYTYTAQNKLKTGKTEDGQSSTYTYNALNARIKNVQVRDNKNAGHANSDLKDGSHGTDYLDFLMDGRFFWQRTWET
;
A
#
# COMPACT_ATOMS: atom_id res chain seq x y z
N GLN A 1 -14.74 -24.86 19.56
CA GLN A 1 -15.63 -25.16 20.68
C GLN A 1 -16.66 -24.05 20.81
N TYR A 2 -17.87 -24.43 21.21
CA TYR A 2 -18.97 -23.50 21.37
C TYR A 2 -19.59 -23.65 22.77
N ASP A 3 -20.16 -22.58 23.29
CA ASP A 3 -20.95 -22.60 24.54
C ASP A 3 -22.38 -23.10 24.30
N ALA A 4 -23.21 -23.10 25.36
CA ALA A 4 -24.61 -23.53 25.27
C ALA A 4 -25.51 -22.59 24.44
N ASN A 5 -25.10 -21.35 24.22
CA ASN A 5 -25.78 -20.35 23.38
C ASN A 5 -25.29 -20.38 21.94
N ASN A 6 -24.39 -21.32 21.59
CA ASN A 6 -23.76 -21.45 20.27
C ASN A 6 -22.77 -20.30 19.93
N ASN A 7 -22.20 -19.62 20.93
CA ASN A 7 -21.11 -18.69 20.73
C ASN A 7 -19.79 -19.46 20.61
N LEU A 8 -18.88 -19.01 19.74
CA LEU A 8 -17.55 -19.59 19.60
C LEU A 8 -16.68 -19.19 20.78
N ILE A 9 -16.35 -20.14 21.66
CA ILE A 9 -15.50 -19.88 22.86
C ILE A 9 -14.04 -20.25 22.64
N GLN A 10 -13.73 -21.10 21.66
CA GLN A 10 -12.36 -21.42 21.29
C GLN A 10 -12.28 -21.90 19.85
N ASN A 11 -11.36 -21.33 19.11
CA ASN A 11 -10.89 -21.84 17.83
C ASN A 11 -9.50 -22.47 18.03
N THR A 12 -9.29 -23.68 17.50
CA THR A 12 -7.98 -24.33 17.52
C THR A 12 -7.63 -24.68 16.09
N ASN A 13 -6.49 -24.24 15.61
CA ASN A 13 -6.01 -24.44 14.27
C ASN A 13 -5.36 -25.85 14.12
N ARG A 14 -4.86 -26.17 12.93
CA ARG A 14 -4.24 -27.47 12.61
C ARG A 14 -2.90 -27.68 13.31
N SER A 15 -2.20 -26.61 13.71
CA SER A 15 -0.96 -26.63 14.49
C SER A 15 -1.23 -26.74 15.99
N ASN A 16 -2.50 -26.94 16.40
CA ASN A 16 -2.95 -26.98 17.78
C ASN A 16 -2.74 -25.66 18.56
N GLU A 17 -2.58 -24.54 17.83
CA GLU A 17 -2.59 -23.20 18.40
C GLU A 17 -4.06 -22.78 18.60
N TRP A 18 -4.35 -22.10 19.72
CA TRP A 18 -5.73 -21.73 20.04
C TRP A 18 -5.90 -20.24 20.27
N VAL A 19 -7.11 -19.76 19.95
CA VAL A 19 -7.64 -18.47 20.35
C VAL A 19 -8.93 -18.71 21.11
N LYS A 20 -9.06 -18.10 22.30
CA LYS A 20 -10.25 -18.14 23.15
C LYS A 20 -11.01 -16.84 23.06
N TYR A 21 -12.33 -16.96 23.10
CA TYR A 21 -13.28 -15.84 23.05
C TYR A 21 -14.13 -15.85 24.31
N ALA A 22 -14.48 -14.68 24.79
CA ALA A 22 -15.46 -14.50 25.85
C ALA A 22 -16.53 -13.52 25.37
N ASP A 23 -17.78 -13.85 25.62
CA ASP A 23 -18.93 -13.05 25.25
C ASP A 23 -19.66 -12.51 26.49
N ASP A 24 -20.38 -11.41 26.33
CA ASP A 24 -21.27 -10.89 27.35
C ASP A 24 -22.64 -11.59 27.34
N CYS A 25 -23.54 -11.16 28.23
CA CYS A 25 -24.90 -11.73 28.32
C CYS A 25 -25.80 -11.49 27.09
N MET A 26 -25.34 -10.62 26.16
CA MET A 26 -26.02 -10.33 24.89
C MET A 26 -25.36 -11.08 23.70
N ASN A 27 -24.44 -12.02 23.98
CA ASN A 27 -23.66 -12.78 23.02
C ASN A 27 -22.77 -11.90 22.12
N ARG A 28 -22.23 -10.81 22.68
CA ARG A 28 -21.25 -9.96 21.99
C ARG A 28 -19.86 -10.30 22.51
N GLN A 29 -18.89 -10.47 21.61
CA GLN A 29 -17.51 -10.77 21.97
C GLN A 29 -16.90 -9.60 22.75
N VAL A 30 -16.57 -9.81 24.03
CA VAL A 30 -15.91 -8.81 24.89
C VAL A 30 -14.44 -9.06 25.08
N LYS A 31 -13.93 -10.23 24.70
CA LYS A 31 -12.51 -10.56 24.81
C LYS A 31 -12.10 -11.64 23.83
N GLU A 32 -10.92 -11.44 23.26
CA GLU A 32 -10.17 -12.44 22.51
C GLU A 32 -8.81 -12.64 23.16
N THR A 33 -8.38 -13.89 23.35
CA THR A 33 -7.09 -14.22 24.01
C THR A 33 -6.39 -15.30 23.19
N ASN A 34 -5.16 -15.03 22.75
CA ASN A 34 -4.33 -16.02 22.07
C ASN A 34 -3.60 -16.95 23.05
N GLN A 35 -2.91 -17.94 22.54
CA GLN A 35 -2.19 -18.94 23.34
C GLN A 35 -1.04 -18.37 24.17
N LEU A 36 -0.53 -17.17 23.86
CA LEU A 36 0.46 -16.44 24.65
C LEU A 36 -0.17 -15.63 25.77
N ASN A 37 -1.50 -15.72 25.96
CA ASN A 37 -2.32 -14.93 26.89
C ASN A 37 -2.38 -13.43 26.57
N HIS A 38 -2.00 -13.00 25.36
CA HIS A 38 -2.24 -11.65 24.92
C HIS A 38 -3.72 -11.50 24.60
N ALA A 39 -4.34 -10.44 25.11
CA ALA A 39 -5.78 -10.27 25.01
C ALA A 39 -6.14 -8.92 24.41
N THR A 40 -7.10 -8.94 23.46
CA THR A 40 -7.85 -7.75 23.00
C THR A 40 -9.21 -7.77 23.67
N GLU A 41 -9.62 -6.63 24.24
CA GLU A 41 -10.90 -6.48 24.95
C GLU A 41 -11.78 -5.45 24.22
N TYR A 42 -13.10 -5.65 24.29
CA TYR A 42 -14.10 -4.83 23.60
C TYR A 42 -15.15 -4.36 24.56
N GLU A 43 -15.55 -3.08 24.48
CA GLU A 43 -16.66 -2.53 25.25
C GLU A 43 -17.80 -2.12 24.31
N TYR A 44 -19.02 -2.20 24.79
CA TYR A 44 -20.22 -1.88 24.02
C TYR A 44 -21.19 -1.03 24.83
N ASP A 45 -21.98 -0.21 24.13
CA ASP A 45 -23.14 0.45 24.73
C ASP A 45 -24.38 -0.47 24.73
N LEU A 46 -25.48 0.03 25.26
CA LEU A 46 -26.75 -0.70 25.32
C LEU A 46 -27.41 -0.92 23.93
N ALA A 47 -27.07 -0.10 22.95
CA ALA A 47 -27.55 -0.24 21.58
C ALA A 47 -26.74 -1.29 20.77
N GLY A 48 -25.61 -1.76 21.32
CA GLY A 48 -24.74 -2.74 20.69
C GLY A 48 -23.57 -2.14 19.89
N ASN A 49 -23.39 -0.83 19.95
CA ASN A 49 -22.25 -0.18 19.30
C ASN A 49 -20.97 -0.45 20.11
N GLN A 50 -19.86 -0.75 19.42
CA GLN A 50 -18.57 -0.96 20.07
C GLN A 50 -17.97 0.38 20.50
N THR A 51 -17.93 0.65 21.79
CA THR A 51 -17.47 1.94 22.37
C THR A 51 -15.97 1.95 22.66
N ALA A 52 -15.33 0.79 22.76
CA ALA A 52 -13.88 0.73 22.88
C ALA A 52 -13.28 -0.57 22.36
N VAL A 53 -12.00 -0.45 21.96
CA VAL A 53 -11.07 -1.57 21.76
C VAL A 53 -9.86 -1.32 22.64
N ILE A 54 -9.45 -2.34 23.42
CA ILE A 54 -8.30 -2.29 24.31
C ILE A 54 -7.33 -3.38 23.82
N ASP A 55 -6.14 -2.97 23.37
CA ASP A 55 -5.13 -3.90 22.86
C ASP A 55 -4.42 -4.70 23.96
N GLY A 56 -3.50 -5.60 23.57
CA GLY A 56 -2.73 -6.41 24.52
C GLY A 56 -1.92 -5.58 25.51
N ASN A 57 -1.43 -4.41 25.11
CA ASN A 57 -0.69 -3.47 25.95
C ASN A 57 -1.59 -2.60 26.83
N LYS A 58 -2.92 -2.83 26.80
CA LYS A 58 -3.95 -2.05 27.52
C LYS A 58 -4.13 -0.62 27.00
N ASN A 59 -3.72 -0.34 25.76
CA ASN A 59 -4.03 0.92 25.11
C ASN A 59 -5.47 0.90 24.62
N LYS A 60 -6.21 1.97 24.93
CA LYS A 60 -7.65 2.06 24.65
C LYS A 60 -7.94 3.04 23.52
N THR A 61 -8.57 2.55 22.45
CA THR A 61 -9.21 3.38 21.43
C THR A 61 -10.69 3.47 21.75
N VAL A 62 -11.23 4.69 21.78
CA VAL A 62 -12.62 4.99 22.15
C VAL A 62 -13.42 5.42 20.91
N TYR A 63 -14.67 4.97 20.82
CA TYR A 63 -15.62 5.31 19.76
C TYR A 63 -16.88 5.89 20.37
N THR A 64 -17.43 6.93 19.75
CA THR A 64 -18.73 7.49 20.16
C THR A 64 -19.71 7.50 19.00
N TYR A 65 -20.99 7.41 19.32
CA TYR A 65 -22.05 7.27 18.33
C TYR A 65 -23.17 8.28 18.59
N ASP A 66 -23.90 8.65 17.54
CA ASP A 66 -25.10 9.46 17.65
C ASP A 66 -26.35 8.61 17.96
N GLY A 67 -27.49 9.25 18.12
CA GLY A 67 -28.76 8.58 18.40
C GLY A 67 -29.30 7.66 17.29
N LEU A 68 -28.65 7.64 16.11
CA LEU A 68 -28.93 6.73 14.99
C LEU A 68 -27.87 5.62 14.87
N ASN A 69 -27.03 5.44 15.88
CA ASN A 69 -25.94 4.47 15.94
C ASN A 69 -24.86 4.69 14.83
N ARG A 70 -24.67 5.93 14.37
CA ARG A 70 -23.60 6.27 13.43
C ARG A 70 -22.39 6.75 14.21
N LEU A 71 -21.17 6.31 13.79
CA LEU A 71 -19.91 6.71 14.42
C LEU A 71 -19.68 8.22 14.29
N VAL A 72 -19.59 8.96 15.40
CA VAL A 72 -19.30 10.41 15.38
C VAL A 72 -17.89 10.75 15.83
N SER A 73 -17.21 9.88 16.60
CA SER A 73 -15.78 10.09 16.86
C SER A 73 -15.02 8.78 17.10
N LYS A 74 -13.72 8.84 16.80
CA LYS A 74 -12.72 7.83 17.18
C LYS A 74 -11.56 8.55 17.82
N THR A 75 -11.15 8.14 19.03
CA THR A 75 -10.00 8.70 19.76
C THR A 75 -9.03 7.59 20.14
N ASN A 76 -7.76 7.71 19.74
CA ASN A 76 -6.72 6.75 20.10
C ASN A 76 -6.21 7.00 21.53
N ALA A 77 -5.33 6.12 22.02
CA ALA A 77 -4.84 6.17 23.40
C ALA A 77 -3.88 7.35 23.71
N GLU A 78 -3.38 8.06 22.70
CA GLU A 78 -2.60 9.30 22.82
C GLU A 78 -3.47 10.57 22.71
N GLY A 79 -4.79 10.41 22.46
CA GLY A 79 -5.75 11.51 22.32
C GLY A 79 -5.93 12.03 20.90
N GLY A 80 -5.28 11.40 19.91
CA GLY A 80 -5.53 11.72 18.49
C GLY A 80 -6.97 11.40 18.14
N MET A 81 -7.73 12.41 17.64
CA MET A 81 -9.16 12.29 17.44
C MET A 81 -9.56 12.53 15.99
N PHE A 82 -10.55 11.76 15.54
CA PHE A 82 -11.20 11.89 14.25
C PHE A 82 -12.70 11.95 14.45
N GLU A 83 -13.37 12.99 13.90
CA GLU A 83 -14.81 13.21 13.98
C GLU A 83 -15.50 13.06 12.64
N TYR A 84 -16.76 12.62 12.69
CA TYR A 84 -17.66 12.47 11.53
C TYR A 84 -18.90 13.32 11.75
N ARG A 85 -19.36 13.99 10.71
CA ARG A 85 -20.64 14.68 10.65
C ARG A 85 -21.49 14.12 9.54
N TYR A 86 -22.77 14.04 9.76
CA TYR A 86 -23.73 13.50 8.79
C TYR A 86 -24.79 14.55 8.43
N ASP A 87 -25.28 14.46 7.22
CA ASP A 87 -26.45 15.21 6.80
C ASP A 87 -27.77 14.55 7.30
N SER A 88 -28.91 15.17 7.01
CA SER A 88 -30.23 14.64 7.39
C SER A 88 -30.64 13.35 6.67
N PHE A 89 -29.94 13.00 5.57
CA PHE A 89 -30.18 11.77 4.81
C PHE A 89 -29.26 10.64 5.24
N GLY A 90 -28.26 10.92 6.09
CA GLY A 90 -27.28 9.94 6.59
C GLY A 90 -25.98 9.90 5.81
N ASN A 91 -25.78 10.74 4.80
CA ASN A 91 -24.52 10.84 4.10
C ASN A 91 -23.47 11.53 4.98
N THR A 92 -22.19 11.19 4.86
CA THR A 92 -21.10 11.87 5.56
C THR A 92 -20.96 13.30 5.02
N ALA A 93 -21.39 14.30 5.81
CA ALA A 93 -21.30 15.71 5.44
C ALA A 93 -19.93 16.33 5.74
N GLY A 94 -19.11 15.66 6.55
CA GLY A 94 -17.76 16.12 6.83
C GLY A 94 -17.01 15.19 7.77
N THR A 95 -15.67 15.28 7.69
CA THR A 95 -14.76 14.62 8.60
C THR A 95 -13.77 15.66 9.15
N THR A 96 -13.39 15.54 10.41
CA THR A 96 -12.42 16.43 11.04
C THR A 96 -11.36 15.61 11.76
N MET A 97 -10.10 15.84 11.43
CA MET A 97 -8.95 15.29 12.14
C MET A 97 -8.30 16.38 12.98
N TYR A 98 -7.91 16.03 14.21
CA TYR A 98 -7.25 16.91 15.15
C TYR A 98 -5.76 16.57 15.20
N GLY A 99 -4.91 17.48 14.70
CA GLY A 99 -3.48 17.29 14.55
C GLY A 99 -2.62 17.71 15.72
N GLY A 100 -3.25 18.29 16.77
CA GLY A 100 -2.56 18.87 17.92
C GLY A 100 -2.74 20.38 18.01
N GLY A 101 -2.87 20.91 19.24
CA GLY A 101 -3.26 22.31 19.46
C GLY A 101 -4.68 22.59 18.98
N ASP A 102 -4.90 23.77 18.42
CA ASP A 102 -6.22 24.21 17.91
C ASP A 102 -6.41 23.86 16.41
N GLU A 103 -5.48 23.15 15.78
CA GLU A 103 -5.54 22.86 14.35
C GLU A 103 -6.53 21.72 14.05
N LYS A 104 -7.45 22.03 13.12
CA LYS A 104 -8.52 21.14 12.69
C LYS A 104 -8.47 20.98 11.17
N ALA A 105 -8.19 19.78 10.70
CA ALA A 105 -8.23 19.42 9.29
C ALA A 105 -9.63 18.91 8.93
N THR A 106 -10.49 19.79 8.40
CA THR A 106 -11.86 19.44 8.06
C THR A 106 -12.04 19.30 6.55
N THR A 107 -12.49 18.12 6.11
CA THR A 107 -13.02 17.88 4.77
C THR A 107 -14.55 17.92 4.81
N THR A 108 -15.19 18.59 3.85
CA THR A 108 -16.66 18.64 3.76
C THR A 108 -17.15 18.10 2.43
N TYR A 109 -18.35 17.51 2.47
CA TYR A 109 -18.99 16.86 1.34
C TYR A 109 -20.40 17.41 1.16
N ALA A 110 -20.83 17.60 -0.10
CA ALA A 110 -22.20 17.92 -0.43
C ALA A 110 -22.75 16.94 -1.49
N TYR A 111 -24.01 16.60 -1.35
CA TYR A 111 -24.69 15.60 -2.14
C TYR A 111 -25.95 16.16 -2.81
N ASP A 112 -26.38 15.54 -3.90
CA ASP A 112 -27.70 15.77 -4.48
C ASP A 112 -28.80 15.02 -3.69
N ALA A 113 -30.04 15.19 -4.11
CA ALA A 113 -31.17 14.52 -3.47
C ALA A 113 -31.20 12.99 -3.63
N ALA A 114 -30.44 12.45 -4.56
CA ALA A 114 -30.27 11.01 -4.76
C ALA A 114 -29.10 10.42 -3.96
N GLY A 115 -28.33 11.26 -3.25
CA GLY A 115 -27.15 10.86 -2.48
C GLY A 115 -25.85 10.79 -3.31
N ASN A 116 -25.83 11.32 -4.53
CA ASN A 116 -24.60 11.38 -5.33
C ASN A 116 -23.73 12.55 -4.87
N LEU A 117 -22.42 12.35 -4.72
CA LEU A 117 -21.47 13.37 -4.30
C LEU A 117 -21.35 14.47 -5.36
N LEU A 118 -21.69 15.72 -4.99
CA LEU A 118 -21.54 16.89 -5.86
C LEU A 118 -20.23 17.62 -5.65
N THR A 119 -19.81 17.76 -4.38
CA THR A 119 -18.57 18.45 -4.04
C THR A 119 -17.86 17.81 -2.88
N GLU A 120 -16.53 17.85 -2.95
CA GLU A 120 -15.63 17.58 -1.84
C GLU A 120 -14.76 18.82 -1.65
N THR A 121 -14.70 19.37 -0.44
CA THR A 121 -13.85 20.51 -0.09
C THR A 121 -12.80 20.05 0.91
N SER A 122 -11.53 20.19 0.54
CA SER A 122 -10.39 19.79 1.37
C SER A 122 -10.19 20.73 2.57
N PRO A 123 -9.38 20.35 3.57
CA PRO A 123 -9.03 21.21 4.71
C PRO A 123 -8.38 22.54 4.32
N LEU A 124 -7.76 22.63 3.15
CA LEU A 124 -7.15 23.86 2.60
C LEU A 124 -8.10 24.66 1.70
N GLY A 125 -9.38 24.23 1.59
CA GLY A 125 -10.41 24.92 0.82
C GLY A 125 -10.40 24.60 -0.68
N SER A 126 -9.58 23.66 -1.15
CA SER A 126 -9.61 23.20 -2.54
C SER A 126 -10.84 22.32 -2.77
N VAL A 127 -11.51 22.48 -3.94
CA VAL A 127 -12.80 21.83 -4.21
C VAL A 127 -12.71 20.95 -5.45
N THR A 128 -13.12 19.68 -5.29
CA THR A 128 -13.47 18.78 -6.40
C THR A 128 -14.98 18.80 -6.62
N THR A 129 -15.42 18.87 -7.87
CA THR A 129 -16.85 18.85 -8.22
C THR A 129 -17.18 17.71 -9.18
N TYR A 130 -18.40 17.19 -9.06
CA TYR A 130 -18.90 16.08 -9.85
C TYR A 130 -20.26 16.38 -10.47
N THR A 131 -20.53 15.83 -11.65
CA THR A 131 -21.87 15.72 -12.22
C THR A 131 -22.19 14.27 -12.52
N HIS A 132 -23.44 13.88 -12.43
CA HIS A 132 -23.88 12.49 -12.57
C HIS A 132 -24.99 12.36 -13.60
N ASP A 133 -25.15 11.16 -14.14
CA ASP A 133 -26.37 10.78 -14.86
C ASP A 133 -27.50 10.42 -13.87
N LYS A 134 -28.64 9.99 -14.41
CA LYS A 134 -29.82 9.63 -13.60
C LYS A 134 -29.62 8.38 -12.73
N GLU A 135 -28.69 7.54 -13.12
CA GLU A 135 -28.33 6.28 -12.47
C GLU A 135 -27.19 6.46 -11.45
N GLY A 136 -26.62 7.69 -11.34
CA GLY A 136 -25.57 8.03 -10.39
C GLY A 136 -24.13 7.84 -10.92
N HIS A 137 -23.94 7.58 -12.23
CA HIS A 137 -22.58 7.47 -12.79
C HIS A 137 -22.01 8.87 -13.02
N VAL A 138 -20.72 9.05 -12.67
CA VAL A 138 -20.02 10.33 -12.85
C VAL A 138 -19.88 10.66 -14.34
N LEU A 139 -20.49 11.76 -14.79
CA LEU A 139 -20.33 12.28 -16.14
C LEU A 139 -19.13 13.21 -16.27
N THR A 140 -18.91 14.06 -15.27
CA THR A 140 -17.75 14.94 -15.22
C THR A 140 -17.20 15.02 -13.80
N GLN A 141 -15.89 15.18 -13.70
CA GLN A 141 -15.17 15.56 -12.50
C GLN A 141 -14.31 16.78 -12.84
N VAL A 142 -14.34 17.81 -12.00
CA VAL A 142 -13.38 18.91 -12.05
C VAL A 142 -12.54 18.80 -10.77
N ASP A 143 -11.24 18.61 -10.93
CA ASP A 143 -10.33 18.47 -9.80
C ASP A 143 -10.04 19.82 -9.12
N GLU A 144 -9.30 19.80 -8.04
CA GLU A 144 -8.92 20.97 -7.24
C GLU A 144 -8.05 21.97 -8.01
N ASN A 145 -7.41 21.55 -9.10
CA ASN A 145 -6.67 22.40 -10.04
C ASN A 145 -7.56 22.99 -11.16
N GLY A 146 -8.87 22.68 -11.15
CA GLY A 146 -9.80 23.09 -12.18
C GLY A 146 -9.72 22.27 -13.46
N LYS A 147 -9.00 21.13 -13.48
CA LYS A 147 -8.92 20.24 -14.63
C LYS A 147 -10.15 19.36 -14.70
N GLN A 148 -10.83 19.40 -15.84
CA GLN A 148 -12.02 18.58 -16.07
C GLN A 148 -11.67 17.25 -16.73
N THR A 149 -12.26 16.17 -16.19
CA THR A 149 -12.34 14.84 -16.81
C THR A 149 -13.79 14.51 -17.10
N ALA A 150 -14.11 14.10 -18.33
CA ALA A 150 -15.45 13.67 -18.74
C ALA A 150 -15.46 12.17 -19.05
N TYR A 151 -16.55 11.50 -18.68
CA TYR A 151 -16.73 10.07 -18.84
C TYR A 151 -17.97 9.77 -19.67
N THR A 152 -17.93 8.70 -20.44
CA THR A 152 -19.12 8.15 -21.13
C THR A 152 -19.22 6.65 -20.91
N TYR A 153 -20.45 6.15 -20.91
CA TYR A 153 -20.76 4.77 -20.58
C TYR A 153 -21.59 4.11 -21.68
N ASP A 154 -21.49 2.80 -21.80
CA ASP A 154 -22.37 2.00 -22.64
C ASP A 154 -23.71 1.69 -21.94
N LYS A 155 -24.58 0.94 -22.61
CA LYS A 155 -25.90 0.55 -22.06
C LYS A 155 -25.83 -0.41 -20.86
N LEU A 156 -24.67 -0.97 -20.57
CA LEU A 156 -24.40 -1.82 -19.41
C LEU A 156 -23.64 -1.04 -18.32
N TYR A 157 -23.58 0.29 -18.46
CA TYR A 157 -22.95 1.22 -17.51
C TYR A 157 -21.44 1.00 -17.37
N ARG A 158 -20.77 0.44 -18.38
CA ARG A 158 -19.32 0.30 -18.42
C ARG A 158 -18.72 1.54 -19.08
N MET A 159 -17.67 2.10 -18.49
CA MET A 159 -16.99 3.28 -19.03
C MET A 159 -16.36 2.95 -20.40
N VAL A 160 -16.81 3.62 -21.46
CA VAL A 160 -16.29 3.45 -22.82
C VAL A 160 -15.37 4.59 -23.26
N SER A 161 -15.40 5.72 -22.56
CA SER A 161 -14.49 6.82 -22.82
C SER A 161 -14.21 7.63 -21.56
N ARG A 162 -12.96 8.10 -21.44
CA ARG A 162 -12.49 9.13 -20.52
C ARG A 162 -11.79 10.20 -21.35
N LYS A 163 -12.20 11.45 -21.20
CA LYS A 163 -11.61 12.60 -21.90
C LYS A 163 -11.17 13.65 -20.90
N ASP A 164 -9.94 14.08 -21.00
CA ASP A 164 -9.33 15.11 -20.18
C ASP A 164 -8.40 16.01 -21.02
N ALA A 165 -7.61 16.88 -20.35
CA ALA A 165 -6.69 17.80 -21.02
C ALA A 165 -5.51 17.12 -21.74
N ASP A 166 -5.15 15.89 -21.36
CA ASP A 166 -4.07 15.12 -22.01
C ASP A 166 -4.59 14.29 -23.20
N GLY A 167 -5.91 14.15 -23.37
CA GLY A 167 -6.51 13.46 -24.51
C GLY A 167 -7.76 12.66 -24.19
N THR A 168 -8.03 11.68 -25.05
CA THR A 168 -9.16 10.77 -24.89
C THR A 168 -8.67 9.33 -24.85
N ALA A 169 -9.04 8.64 -23.77
CA ALA A 169 -8.91 7.18 -23.66
C ALA A 169 -10.26 6.52 -23.98
N THR A 170 -10.25 5.43 -24.74
CA THR A 170 -11.44 4.63 -25.07
C THR A 170 -11.25 3.19 -24.66
N PHE A 171 -12.34 2.55 -24.24
CA PHE A 171 -12.34 1.21 -23.67
C PHE A 171 -13.36 0.32 -24.40
N ALA A 172 -12.98 -0.89 -24.74
CA ALA A 172 -13.87 -1.87 -25.35
C ALA A 172 -14.00 -3.11 -24.47
N TYR A 173 -15.15 -3.77 -24.57
CA TYR A 173 -15.49 -4.92 -23.73
C TYR A 173 -16.11 -6.05 -24.56
N ASP A 174 -15.90 -7.27 -24.15
CA ASP A 174 -16.61 -8.42 -24.68
C ASP A 174 -18.03 -8.57 -24.09
N LYS A 175 -18.73 -9.62 -24.50
CA LYS A 175 -20.09 -9.92 -24.01
C LYS A 175 -20.10 -10.38 -22.55
N ALA A 176 -19.01 -10.91 -22.04
CA ALA A 176 -18.86 -11.35 -20.65
C ALA A 176 -18.53 -10.16 -19.72
N GLY A 177 -18.20 -8.98 -20.27
CA GLY A 177 -17.84 -7.79 -19.51
C GLY A 177 -16.34 -7.59 -19.34
N ASN A 178 -15.50 -8.45 -19.91
CA ASN A 178 -14.06 -8.31 -19.84
C ASN A 178 -13.59 -7.16 -20.73
N MET A 179 -12.70 -6.30 -20.26
CA MET A 179 -12.09 -5.23 -21.06
C MET A 179 -11.15 -5.85 -22.11
N THR A 180 -11.52 -5.75 -23.37
CA THR A 180 -10.70 -6.30 -24.47
C THR A 180 -9.66 -5.32 -25.00
N SER A 181 -9.86 -4.03 -24.80
CA SER A 181 -8.83 -3.03 -25.11
C SER A 181 -9.01 -1.72 -24.39
N ALA A 182 -7.88 -1.02 -24.17
CA ALA A 182 -7.80 0.38 -23.77
C ALA A 182 -6.89 1.11 -24.76
N LYS A 183 -7.36 2.22 -25.33
CA LYS A 183 -6.69 2.96 -26.40
C LYS A 183 -6.64 4.45 -26.09
N ASP A 184 -5.52 5.07 -26.35
CA ASP A 184 -5.33 6.53 -26.34
C ASP A 184 -4.43 6.99 -27.52
N GLY A 185 -3.89 8.22 -27.41
CA GLY A 185 -2.95 8.78 -28.41
C GLY A 185 -1.61 8.05 -28.50
N ASN A 186 -1.23 7.26 -27.50
CA ASN A 186 0.04 6.52 -27.45
C ASN A 186 -0.09 5.11 -28.04
N GLY A 187 -1.30 4.58 -28.19
CA GLY A 187 -1.55 3.27 -28.76
C GLY A 187 -2.70 2.51 -28.11
N THR A 188 -2.65 1.20 -28.22
CA THR A 188 -3.69 0.30 -27.70
C THR A 188 -3.06 -0.80 -26.86
N VAL A 189 -3.52 -0.94 -25.61
CA VAL A 189 -3.34 -2.16 -24.82
C VAL A 189 -4.50 -3.09 -25.13
N ALA A 190 -4.23 -4.33 -25.53
CA ALA A 190 -5.24 -5.33 -25.81
C ALA A 190 -5.14 -6.52 -24.85
N PHE A 191 -6.29 -7.09 -24.49
CA PHE A 191 -6.41 -8.21 -23.58
C PHE A 191 -7.13 -9.38 -24.26
N ALA A 192 -6.61 -10.58 -24.08
CA ALA A 192 -7.27 -11.83 -24.46
C ALA A 192 -7.67 -12.61 -23.19
N PHE A 193 -8.82 -13.29 -23.28
CA PHE A 193 -9.39 -14.06 -22.18
C PHE A 193 -9.74 -15.47 -22.63
N ASP A 194 -9.74 -16.40 -21.68
CA ASP A 194 -10.31 -17.71 -21.89
C ASP A 194 -11.81 -17.75 -21.56
N ALA A 195 -12.43 -18.92 -21.69
CA ALA A 195 -13.86 -19.12 -21.42
C ALA A 195 -14.28 -18.90 -19.96
N LEU A 196 -13.33 -18.84 -19.03
CA LEU A 196 -13.54 -18.53 -17.61
C LEU A 196 -13.24 -17.07 -17.28
N SER A 197 -13.08 -16.20 -18.30
CA SER A 197 -12.73 -14.78 -18.16
C SER A 197 -11.37 -14.55 -17.48
N ARG A 198 -10.42 -15.49 -17.59
CA ARG A 198 -9.04 -15.31 -17.10
C ARG A 198 -8.20 -14.74 -18.23
N THR A 199 -7.37 -13.75 -17.92
CA THR A 199 -6.50 -13.10 -18.89
C THR A 199 -5.45 -14.09 -19.41
N THR A 200 -5.46 -14.38 -20.70
CA THR A 200 -4.49 -15.27 -21.37
C THR A 200 -3.37 -14.54 -22.07
N ALA A 201 -3.60 -13.27 -22.44
CA ALA A 201 -2.56 -12.42 -23.00
C ALA A 201 -2.84 -10.94 -22.75
N VAL A 202 -1.77 -10.16 -22.63
CA VAL A 202 -1.77 -8.70 -22.65
C VAL A 202 -0.80 -8.26 -23.75
N THR A 203 -1.29 -7.52 -24.74
CA THR A 203 -0.48 -6.92 -25.79
C THR A 203 -0.38 -5.42 -25.55
N ASN A 204 0.84 -4.92 -25.38
CA ASN A 204 1.15 -3.52 -25.12
C ASN A 204 1.05 -2.67 -26.42
N GLU A 205 1.19 -1.34 -26.29
CA GLU A 205 1.11 -0.35 -27.37
C GLU A 205 2.18 -0.54 -28.45
N ASP A 206 3.33 -1.12 -28.09
CA ASP A 206 4.45 -1.44 -28.99
C ASP A 206 4.28 -2.81 -29.69
N GLY A 207 3.18 -3.52 -29.43
CA GLY A 207 2.89 -4.85 -29.97
C GLY A 207 3.55 -6.00 -29.20
N THR A 208 4.31 -5.73 -28.14
CA THR A 208 4.87 -6.79 -27.29
C THR A 208 3.76 -7.47 -26.50
N THR A 209 3.87 -8.79 -26.31
CA THR A 209 2.82 -9.58 -25.65
C THR A 209 3.39 -10.39 -24.48
N THR A 210 2.71 -10.29 -23.34
CA THR A 210 2.87 -11.19 -22.20
C THR A 210 1.73 -12.19 -22.18
N ALA A 211 2.03 -13.49 -22.08
CA ALA A 211 1.01 -14.56 -22.09
C ALA A 211 0.97 -15.30 -20.76
N TYR A 212 -0.22 -15.83 -20.44
CA TYR A 212 -0.49 -16.53 -19.17
C TYR A 212 -1.18 -17.86 -19.42
N THR A 213 -0.85 -18.86 -18.61
CA THR A 213 -1.56 -20.15 -18.58
C THR A 213 -2.05 -20.46 -17.18
N TYR A 214 -3.12 -21.26 -17.10
CA TYR A 214 -3.80 -21.58 -15.84
C TYR A 214 -4.13 -23.06 -15.75
N ASP A 215 -4.23 -23.58 -14.52
CA ASP A 215 -4.82 -24.88 -14.26
C ASP A 215 -6.36 -24.80 -14.18
N ALA A 216 -6.99 -25.95 -13.93
CA ALA A 216 -8.45 -26.05 -13.79
C ALA A 216 -8.98 -25.33 -12.53
N ALA A 217 -8.15 -25.13 -11.50
CA ALA A 217 -8.50 -24.41 -10.27
C ALA A 217 -8.27 -22.89 -10.40
N SER A 218 -7.87 -22.41 -11.59
CA SER A 218 -7.54 -21.02 -11.91
C SER A 218 -6.23 -20.51 -11.27
N ASN A 219 -5.34 -21.39 -10.86
CA ASN A 219 -4.00 -21.01 -10.46
C ASN A 219 -3.16 -20.73 -11.72
N ARG A 220 -2.38 -19.65 -11.73
CA ARG A 220 -1.53 -19.25 -12.88
C ARG A 220 -0.28 -20.11 -12.95
N LEU A 221 -0.22 -20.98 -13.98
CA LEU A 221 0.88 -21.91 -14.18
C LEU A 221 2.12 -21.27 -14.82
N SER A 222 1.92 -20.26 -15.69
CA SER A 222 3.07 -19.58 -16.31
C SER A 222 2.78 -18.13 -16.65
N ILE A 223 3.88 -17.35 -16.69
CA ILE A 223 3.98 -16.05 -17.35
C ILE A 223 5.04 -16.21 -18.44
N THR A 224 4.69 -15.92 -19.70
CA THR A 224 5.65 -15.86 -20.80
C THR A 224 5.83 -14.41 -21.22
N TYR A 225 7.03 -13.89 -21.10
CA TYR A 225 7.40 -12.53 -21.44
C TYR A 225 7.59 -12.33 -22.95
N PRO A 226 7.64 -11.07 -23.46
CA PRO A 226 7.75 -10.79 -24.90
C PRO A 226 9.01 -11.36 -25.57
N ASP A 227 10.09 -11.59 -24.81
CA ASP A 227 11.33 -12.22 -25.29
C ASP A 227 11.22 -13.77 -25.38
N GLY A 228 10.07 -14.34 -25.07
CA GLY A 228 9.79 -15.76 -25.06
C GLY A 228 10.23 -16.49 -23.79
N LYS A 229 10.86 -15.80 -22.85
CA LYS A 229 11.22 -16.39 -21.54
C LYS A 229 9.99 -16.58 -20.69
N ALA A 230 9.98 -17.65 -19.91
CA ALA A 230 8.82 -17.96 -19.07
C ALA A 230 9.21 -18.25 -17.63
N VAL A 231 8.40 -17.74 -16.71
CA VAL A 231 8.38 -18.14 -15.30
C VAL A 231 7.25 -19.13 -15.12
N THR A 232 7.53 -20.29 -14.51
CA THR A 232 6.53 -21.33 -14.23
C THR A 232 6.29 -21.45 -12.74
N THR A 233 5.04 -21.72 -12.37
CA THR A 233 4.60 -21.86 -10.97
C THR A 233 3.89 -23.19 -10.79
N ALA A 234 4.30 -23.95 -9.78
CA ALA A 234 3.60 -25.18 -9.38
C ALA A 234 2.88 -24.94 -8.03
N TYR A 235 1.75 -25.59 -7.85
CA TYR A 235 0.90 -25.45 -6.66
C TYR A 235 0.75 -26.78 -5.92
N ASP A 236 0.45 -26.71 -4.64
CA ASP A 236 0.03 -27.86 -3.85
C ASP A 236 -1.49 -28.11 -4.02
N SER A 237 -2.00 -29.16 -3.40
CA SER A 237 -3.43 -29.52 -3.46
C SER A 237 -4.38 -28.52 -2.78
N LEU A 238 -3.85 -27.56 -2.03
CA LEU A 238 -4.59 -26.48 -1.37
C LEU A 238 -4.52 -25.16 -2.17
N GLY A 239 -3.81 -25.15 -3.32
CA GLY A 239 -3.64 -23.96 -4.15
C GLY A 239 -2.52 -23.02 -3.68
N ASN A 240 -1.67 -23.44 -2.72
CA ASN A 240 -0.51 -22.65 -2.35
C ASN A 240 0.64 -22.89 -3.33
N VAL A 241 1.41 -21.82 -3.62
CA VAL A 241 2.61 -21.94 -4.46
C VAL A 241 3.59 -22.93 -3.80
N LYS A 242 3.91 -24.01 -4.49
CA LYS A 242 4.89 -25.03 -4.09
C LYS A 242 6.28 -24.72 -4.61
N SER A 243 6.36 -24.24 -5.85
CA SER A 243 7.62 -23.79 -6.44
C SER A 243 7.37 -22.76 -7.54
N GLN A 244 8.37 -21.93 -7.76
CA GLN A 244 8.47 -21.03 -8.90
C GLN A 244 9.82 -21.23 -9.57
N THR A 245 9.85 -21.33 -10.89
CA THR A 245 11.07 -21.57 -11.67
C THR A 245 11.16 -20.59 -12.81
N ASP A 246 12.29 -19.91 -12.94
CA ASP A 246 12.60 -18.97 -14.00
C ASP A 246 13.06 -19.71 -15.28
N HIS A 247 13.16 -18.97 -16.40
CA HIS A 247 13.56 -19.48 -17.72
C HIS A 247 14.95 -20.13 -17.77
N ASP A 248 15.86 -19.76 -16.86
CA ASP A 248 17.22 -20.32 -16.77
C ASP A 248 17.29 -21.53 -15.84
N GLY A 249 16.15 -21.98 -15.27
CA GLY A 249 16.05 -23.08 -14.33
C GLY A 249 16.37 -22.69 -12.88
N THR A 250 16.69 -21.43 -12.61
CA THR A 250 16.74 -20.95 -11.23
C THR A 250 15.35 -20.91 -10.63
N GLY A 251 15.23 -21.07 -9.32
CA GLY A 251 13.90 -21.05 -8.73
C GLY A 251 13.90 -21.21 -7.23
N ILE A 252 12.70 -21.12 -6.68
CA ILE A 252 12.41 -21.21 -5.26
C ILE A 252 11.37 -22.32 -5.03
N THR A 253 11.59 -23.13 -4.00
CA THR A 253 10.63 -24.10 -3.49
C THR A 253 10.17 -23.67 -2.10
N TYR A 254 8.90 -23.92 -1.77
CA TYR A 254 8.30 -23.53 -0.50
C TYR A 254 7.87 -24.76 0.29
N THR A 255 8.26 -24.84 1.55
CA THR A 255 7.70 -25.76 2.54
C THR A 255 6.84 -24.95 3.52
N ARG A 256 5.67 -25.48 3.82
CA ARG A 256 4.70 -24.82 4.69
C ARG A 256 4.34 -25.68 5.88
N ASP A 257 3.95 -25.03 6.96
CA ASP A 257 3.34 -25.72 8.11
C ASP A 257 1.85 -26.05 7.83
N ALA A 258 1.19 -26.64 8.81
CA ALA A 258 -0.22 -27.03 8.70
C ALA A 258 -1.18 -25.82 8.52
N GLU A 259 -0.76 -24.63 8.89
CA GLU A 259 -1.49 -23.36 8.74
C GLU A 259 -1.24 -22.67 7.40
N GLY A 260 -0.37 -23.24 6.56
CA GLY A 260 0.00 -22.67 5.28
C GLY A 260 1.08 -21.57 5.36
N ARG A 261 1.67 -21.33 6.54
CA ARG A 261 2.78 -20.37 6.72
C ARG A 261 4.06 -20.98 6.13
N THR A 262 4.84 -20.21 5.39
CA THR A 262 6.14 -20.67 4.87
C THR A 262 7.11 -20.86 6.01
N ILE A 263 7.60 -22.08 6.21
CA ILE A 263 8.62 -22.43 7.20
C ILE A 263 10.00 -22.64 6.58
N LYS A 264 10.05 -22.83 5.24
CA LYS A 264 11.31 -22.95 4.52
C LYS A 264 11.16 -22.59 3.05
N GLU A 265 12.13 -21.85 2.55
CA GLU A 265 12.40 -21.65 1.13
C GLU A 265 13.67 -22.38 0.75
N GLY A 266 13.63 -23.12 -0.35
CA GLY A 266 14.82 -23.77 -0.94
C GLY A 266 15.18 -23.06 -2.25
N HIS A 267 16.42 -22.62 -2.38
CA HIS A 267 16.92 -21.92 -3.56
C HIS A 267 17.69 -22.87 -4.48
N SER A 268 17.73 -22.59 -5.77
CA SER A 268 18.39 -23.42 -6.79
C SER A 268 19.91 -23.58 -6.58
N ASP A 269 20.56 -22.64 -5.89
CA ASP A 269 21.98 -22.73 -5.50
C ASP A 269 22.23 -23.71 -4.33
N GLY A 270 21.17 -24.27 -3.76
CA GLY A 270 21.18 -25.17 -2.62
C GLY A 270 21.20 -24.48 -1.27
N SER A 271 21.11 -23.16 -1.22
CA SER A 271 20.86 -22.41 0.01
C SER A 271 19.39 -22.51 0.43
N THR A 272 19.08 -22.17 1.69
CA THR A 272 17.70 -22.15 2.20
C THR A 272 17.47 -20.93 3.08
N THR A 273 16.21 -20.47 3.13
CA THR A 273 15.73 -19.54 4.16
C THR A 273 14.70 -20.27 5.03
N GLU A 274 14.90 -20.26 6.34
CA GLU A 274 14.06 -20.94 7.32
C GLU A 274 13.36 -19.92 8.20
N TYR A 275 12.11 -20.23 8.59
CA TYR A 275 11.23 -19.33 9.35
C TYR A 275 10.60 -20.08 10.52
N ASP A 276 10.67 -19.49 11.73
CA ASP A 276 9.95 -19.98 12.90
C ASP A 276 8.89 -18.96 13.32
N TYR A 277 7.79 -19.46 13.86
CA TYR A 277 6.67 -18.66 14.32
C TYR A 277 6.31 -19.01 15.75
N ASN A 278 5.85 -18.03 16.53
CA ASN A 278 5.28 -18.32 17.86
C ASN A 278 3.81 -18.77 17.74
N ALA A 279 3.23 -19.13 18.87
CA ALA A 279 1.85 -19.60 18.96
C ALA A 279 0.77 -18.53 18.63
N ALA A 280 1.15 -17.26 18.49
CA ALA A 280 0.30 -16.20 17.94
C ALA A 280 0.47 -16.00 16.43
N GLY A 281 1.29 -16.84 15.77
CA GLY A 281 1.56 -16.76 14.33
C GLY A 281 2.56 -15.66 13.93
N LEU A 282 3.23 -15.02 14.91
CA LEU A 282 4.23 -13.98 14.63
C LEU A 282 5.59 -14.63 14.35
N LEU A 283 6.31 -14.10 13.36
CA LEU A 283 7.65 -14.57 12.96
C LEU A 283 8.67 -14.33 14.08
N THR A 284 9.27 -15.39 14.59
CA THR A 284 10.27 -15.30 15.68
C THR A 284 11.70 -15.47 15.21
N LEU A 285 11.90 -16.13 14.06
CA LEU A 285 13.22 -16.33 13.46
C LEU A 285 13.10 -16.35 11.94
N GLN A 286 14.00 -15.63 11.28
CA GLN A 286 14.36 -15.80 9.87
C GLN A 286 15.84 -16.15 9.78
N LYS A 287 16.18 -17.24 9.08
CA LYS A 287 17.54 -17.75 9.03
C LYS A 287 17.92 -18.16 7.61
N GLU A 288 18.96 -17.54 7.06
CA GLU A 288 19.55 -17.93 5.80
C GLU A 288 20.68 -18.95 6.03
N VAL A 289 20.61 -20.07 5.32
CA VAL A 289 21.53 -21.18 5.45
C VAL A 289 22.17 -21.45 4.09
N THR A 290 23.50 -21.52 4.04
CA THR A 290 24.25 -21.84 2.83
C THR A 290 24.08 -23.32 2.45
N LYS A 291 24.43 -23.69 1.21
CA LYS A 291 24.48 -25.09 0.75
C LYS A 291 25.34 -26.00 1.65
N SER A 292 26.38 -25.45 2.29
CA SER A 292 27.24 -26.17 3.24
C SER A 292 26.65 -26.26 4.67
N ASN A 293 25.40 -25.88 4.85
CA ASN A 293 24.69 -25.88 6.15
C ASN A 293 25.28 -24.92 7.20
N SER A 294 25.91 -23.84 6.75
CA SER A 294 26.39 -22.75 7.62
C SER A 294 25.35 -21.63 7.64
N THR A 295 25.11 -21.05 8.83
CA THR A 295 24.24 -19.86 8.93
C THR A 295 24.93 -18.66 8.30
N ARG A 296 24.37 -18.13 7.20
CA ARG A 296 24.83 -16.92 6.54
C ARG A 296 24.40 -15.69 7.34
N ARG A 297 23.11 -15.62 7.64
CA ARG A 297 22.48 -14.55 8.39
C ARG A 297 21.26 -15.08 9.09
N GLN A 298 20.99 -14.57 10.30
CA GLN A 298 19.72 -14.80 10.96
C GLN A 298 19.25 -13.54 11.68
N THR A 299 17.94 -13.41 11.81
CA THR A 299 17.28 -12.34 12.57
C THR A 299 16.22 -12.97 13.48
N ALA A 300 16.36 -12.76 14.78
CA ALA A 300 15.39 -13.20 15.78
C ALA A 300 14.57 -12.02 16.28
N TYR A 301 13.25 -12.20 16.42
CA TYR A 301 12.29 -11.16 16.82
C TYR A 301 11.62 -11.51 18.13
N THR A 302 11.36 -10.48 18.95
CA THR A 302 10.45 -10.57 20.10
C THR A 302 9.40 -9.49 20.01
N TYR A 303 8.26 -9.73 20.64
CA TYR A 303 7.06 -8.91 20.51
C TYR A 303 6.51 -8.52 21.87
N ASP A 304 5.81 -7.39 21.95
CA ASP A 304 4.96 -7.03 23.07
C ASP A 304 3.58 -7.71 22.96
N ASP A 305 2.70 -7.46 23.94
CA ASP A 305 1.39 -8.07 24.01
C ASP A 305 0.40 -7.55 22.93
N ALA A 306 0.69 -6.40 22.31
CA ALA A 306 -0.06 -5.87 21.16
C ALA A 306 0.46 -6.39 19.80
N GLY A 307 1.60 -7.12 19.79
CA GLY A 307 2.21 -7.67 18.59
C GLY A 307 3.24 -6.74 17.91
N ASN A 308 3.66 -5.66 18.55
CA ASN A 308 4.74 -4.81 18.05
C ASN A 308 6.10 -5.49 18.29
N ILE A 309 7.04 -5.38 17.31
CA ILE A 309 8.40 -5.88 17.48
C ILE A 309 9.14 -5.04 18.53
N VAL A 310 9.51 -5.62 19.67
CA VAL A 310 10.27 -4.94 20.73
C VAL A 310 11.77 -5.21 20.67
N SER A 311 12.19 -6.28 20.02
CA SER A 311 13.60 -6.48 19.70
C SER A 311 13.82 -7.26 18.43
N GLU A 312 14.97 -6.97 17.82
CA GLU A 312 15.50 -7.63 16.64
C GLU A 312 16.99 -7.93 16.91
N ASN A 313 17.35 -9.21 16.90
CA ASN A 313 18.72 -9.66 17.10
C ASN A 313 19.24 -10.25 15.79
N ARG A 314 20.19 -9.55 15.16
CA ARG A 314 20.82 -9.93 13.90
C ARG A 314 22.18 -10.56 14.16
N SER A 315 22.43 -11.71 13.57
CA SER A 315 23.74 -12.41 13.67
C SER A 315 24.03 -13.21 12.39
N GLY A 316 25.30 -13.56 12.18
CA GLY A 316 25.73 -14.36 11.03
C GLY A 316 27.15 -14.04 10.56
N VAL A 317 27.62 -14.82 9.59
CA VAL A 317 29.00 -14.69 9.06
C VAL A 317 29.16 -13.60 8.01
N ASP A 318 28.08 -13.24 7.30
CA ASP A 318 28.07 -12.20 6.25
C ASP A 318 27.73 -10.79 6.78
N ILE A 319 27.70 -10.63 8.11
CA ILE A 319 27.49 -9.32 8.74
C ILE A 319 28.85 -8.78 9.14
N ASP A 320 29.25 -7.63 8.57
CA ASP A 320 30.53 -6.94 8.85
C ASP A 320 30.70 -6.53 10.33
N LYS A 321 29.66 -6.68 11.13
CA LYS A 321 29.63 -6.37 12.56
C LYS A 321 29.14 -7.58 13.33
N LYS A 322 29.69 -7.76 14.54
CA LYS A 322 29.17 -8.64 15.59
C LYS A 322 27.65 -8.55 15.72
N ASP A 323 27.03 -9.58 16.25
CA ASP A 323 25.61 -9.64 16.60
C ASP A 323 25.04 -8.29 17.01
N GLU A 324 24.08 -7.78 16.26
CA GLU A 324 23.46 -6.47 16.51
C GLU A 324 22.11 -6.66 17.16
N LEU A 325 21.94 -6.08 18.34
CA LEU A 325 20.65 -6.05 19.02
C LEU A 325 20.01 -4.67 18.89
N VAL A 326 18.88 -4.61 18.19
CA VAL A 326 18.01 -3.43 18.10
C VAL A 326 16.84 -3.61 19.04
N ARG A 327 16.53 -2.60 19.85
CA ARG A 327 15.32 -2.53 20.67
C ARG A 327 14.43 -1.39 20.23
N TYR A 328 13.13 -1.65 20.23
CA TYR A 328 12.08 -0.74 19.79
C TYR A 328 11.16 -0.41 20.96
N TYR A 329 10.72 0.84 21.04
CA TYR A 329 9.83 1.32 22.10
C TYR A 329 8.71 2.13 21.47
N TYR A 330 7.49 1.91 21.91
CA TYR A 330 6.28 2.47 21.33
C TYR A 330 5.54 3.34 22.33
N ASP A 331 4.75 4.28 21.83
CA ASP A 331 3.76 5.01 22.61
C ASP A 331 2.44 4.21 22.70
N LYS A 332 1.42 4.79 23.32
CA LYS A 332 0.11 4.14 23.49
C LYS A 332 -0.71 4.07 22.21
N ALA A 333 -0.33 4.78 21.13
CA ALA A 333 -0.90 4.64 19.80
C ALA A 333 -0.15 3.62 18.94
N ASN A 334 0.79 2.84 19.53
CA ASN A 334 1.67 1.88 18.88
C ASN A 334 2.61 2.53 17.82
N GLN A 335 2.97 3.81 18.01
CA GLN A 335 3.94 4.52 17.17
C GLN A 335 5.34 4.36 17.77
N LEU A 336 6.35 4.15 16.92
CA LEU A 336 7.74 3.96 17.33
C LEU A 336 8.33 5.28 17.88
N ILE A 337 8.56 5.40 19.18
CA ILE A 337 9.11 6.61 19.82
C ILE A 337 10.61 6.54 20.09
N ARG A 338 11.20 5.34 20.06
CA ARG A 338 12.64 5.19 20.28
C ARG A 338 13.15 3.87 19.72
N THR A 339 14.33 3.93 19.12
CA THR A 339 15.17 2.74 18.89
C THR A 339 16.41 2.81 19.79
N ASN A 340 16.94 1.64 20.16
CA ASN A 340 18.22 1.51 20.85
C ASN A 340 19.06 0.46 20.10
N ILE A 341 20.18 0.89 19.53
CA ILE A 341 21.15 0.02 18.87
C ILE A 341 22.44 0.09 19.66
N GLU A 342 22.86 -1.01 20.26
CA GLU A 342 24.09 -1.11 21.05
C GLU A 342 24.27 0.02 22.10
N GLY A 343 23.18 0.43 22.75
CA GLY A 343 23.17 1.51 23.75
C GLY A 343 22.98 2.91 23.16
N LYS A 344 23.05 3.10 21.83
CA LYS A 344 22.76 4.37 21.16
C LYS A 344 21.25 4.49 20.94
N ASN A 345 20.65 5.54 21.51
CA ASN A 345 19.23 5.82 21.34
C ASN A 345 19.00 6.81 20.19
N THR A 346 18.01 6.51 19.35
CA THR A 346 17.37 7.46 18.43
C THR A 346 15.92 7.65 18.88
N LYS A 347 15.47 8.89 19.00
CA LYS A 347 14.12 9.23 19.46
C LYS A 347 13.28 9.74 18.29
N TYR A 348 12.00 9.40 18.30
CA TYR A 348 11.00 9.84 17.34
C TYR A 348 9.88 10.55 18.10
N SER A 349 9.25 11.51 17.46
CA SER A 349 8.07 12.18 18.01
C SER A 349 7.04 12.43 16.91
N TYR A 350 5.78 12.43 17.29
CA TYR A 350 4.64 12.56 16.39
C TYR A 350 3.67 13.63 16.87
N ASP A 351 2.88 14.18 15.96
CA ASP A 351 1.68 14.94 16.33
C ASP A 351 0.49 13.97 16.60
N LEU A 352 -0.65 14.53 17.01
CA LEU A 352 -1.85 13.73 17.27
C LEU A 352 -2.50 13.14 16.02
N ALA A 353 -2.17 13.64 14.82
CA ALA A 353 -2.57 13.07 13.54
C ALA A 353 -1.69 11.89 13.11
N GLY A 354 -0.58 11.65 13.81
CA GLY A 354 0.37 10.58 13.54
C GLY A 354 1.51 10.98 12.59
N ASN A 355 1.66 12.26 12.26
CA ASN A 355 2.77 12.74 11.44
C ASN A 355 4.06 12.76 12.25
N LEU A 356 5.17 12.29 11.65
CA LEU A 356 6.49 12.30 12.28
C LEU A 356 7.04 13.72 12.41
N LEU A 357 7.17 14.24 13.62
CA LEU A 357 7.74 15.56 13.89
C LEU A 357 9.26 15.57 14.00
N SER A 358 9.85 14.45 14.47
CA SER A 358 11.30 14.27 14.56
C SER A 358 11.71 12.82 14.46
N ASP A 359 12.83 12.55 13.74
CA ASP A 359 13.50 11.23 13.70
C ASP A 359 14.79 11.20 14.53
N GLY A 360 15.01 12.22 15.40
CA GLY A 360 16.20 12.39 16.20
C GLY A 360 17.38 13.03 15.46
N THR A 361 17.27 13.23 14.15
CA THR A 361 18.27 13.88 13.30
C THR A 361 17.67 15.06 12.56
N ASN A 362 16.44 14.91 12.09
CA ASN A 362 15.69 15.92 11.36
C ASN A 362 14.40 16.25 12.08
N THR A 363 13.85 17.44 11.80
CA THR A 363 12.50 17.85 12.19
C THR A 363 11.65 18.07 10.94
N TYR A 364 10.34 17.86 11.09
CA TYR A 364 9.38 17.85 9.99
C TYR A 364 8.19 18.75 10.32
N THR A 365 7.63 19.41 9.31
CA THR A 365 6.37 20.15 9.43
C THR A 365 5.41 19.74 8.34
N TYR A 366 4.12 19.86 8.62
CA TYR A 366 3.05 19.41 7.74
C TYR A 366 1.98 20.48 7.58
N ASP A 367 1.21 20.40 6.51
CA ASP A 367 0.00 21.20 6.33
C ASP A 367 -1.25 20.48 6.86
N LEU A 368 -2.41 21.11 6.78
CA LEU A 368 -3.68 20.55 7.25
C LEU A 368 -4.14 19.31 6.49
N GLN A 369 -3.51 18.93 5.39
CA GLN A 369 -3.74 17.67 4.66
C GLN A 369 -2.69 16.60 4.97
N ASN A 370 -1.87 16.79 6.04
CA ASN A 370 -0.77 15.91 6.45
C ASN A 370 0.30 15.75 5.36
N ARG A 371 0.47 16.76 4.49
CA ARG A 371 1.53 16.75 3.50
C ARG A 371 2.76 17.43 4.08
N LEU A 372 3.93 16.82 3.88
CA LEU A 372 5.21 17.31 4.37
C LEU A 372 5.55 18.67 3.73
N THR A 373 5.62 19.74 4.53
CA THR A 373 5.95 21.09 4.04
C THR A 373 7.42 21.44 4.22
N SER A 374 8.08 20.89 5.28
CA SER A 374 9.53 21.05 5.44
C SER A 374 10.18 19.88 6.15
N LYS A 375 11.46 19.67 5.83
CA LYS A 375 12.39 18.82 6.57
C LYS A 375 13.63 19.67 6.90
N THR A 376 13.99 19.80 8.17
CA THR A 376 15.16 20.53 8.63
C THR A 376 16.14 19.61 9.33
N GLY A 377 17.37 19.58 8.91
CA GLY A 377 18.46 18.79 9.49
C GLY A 377 19.79 19.54 9.47
N LYS A 378 20.88 18.82 9.72
CA LYS A 378 22.25 19.41 9.76
C LYS A 378 22.67 20.07 8.44
N ASP A 379 22.15 19.59 7.30
CA ASP A 379 22.49 20.06 5.97
C ASP A 379 21.58 21.21 5.49
N GLY A 380 20.70 21.70 6.38
CA GLY A 380 19.75 22.80 6.14
C GLY A 380 18.30 22.34 6.03
N THR A 381 17.47 23.22 5.45
CA THR A 381 16.03 22.98 5.31
C THR A 381 15.67 22.68 3.87
N THR A 382 14.96 21.56 3.66
CA THR A 382 14.29 21.25 2.40
C THR A 382 12.81 21.59 2.54
N THR A 383 12.24 22.33 1.59
CA THR A 383 10.82 22.69 1.56
C THR A 383 10.10 21.98 0.41
N TYR A 384 8.82 21.73 0.60
CA TYR A 384 7.95 21.01 -0.33
C TYR A 384 6.71 21.86 -0.62
N THR A 385 6.40 22.07 -1.89
CA THR A 385 5.24 22.85 -2.33
C THR A 385 4.34 21.96 -3.18
N TYR A 386 3.04 22.07 -2.95
CA TYR A 386 2.04 21.26 -3.60
C TYR A 386 1.06 22.11 -4.41
N ASP A 387 0.52 21.56 -5.48
CA ASP A 387 -0.65 22.14 -6.14
C ASP A 387 -1.94 21.87 -5.32
N ALA A 388 -3.07 22.40 -5.79
CA ALA A 388 -4.33 22.26 -5.07
C ALA A 388 -4.81 20.80 -4.98
N ALA A 389 -4.48 19.94 -5.97
CA ALA A 389 -4.80 18.52 -5.97
C ALA A 389 -3.81 17.65 -5.17
N GLY A 390 -2.85 18.28 -4.47
CA GLY A 390 -1.91 17.56 -3.59
C GLY A 390 -0.68 17.01 -4.29
N ASN A 391 -0.46 17.32 -5.56
CA ASN A 391 0.75 16.91 -6.26
C ASN A 391 1.94 17.76 -5.82
N LEU A 392 3.10 17.15 -5.53
CA LEU A 392 4.34 17.87 -5.22
C LEU A 392 4.88 18.58 -6.46
N ILE A 393 4.75 19.91 -6.51
CA ILE A 393 5.20 20.70 -7.68
C ILE A 393 6.61 21.25 -7.53
N LYS A 394 7.12 21.34 -6.29
CA LYS A 394 8.50 21.80 -6.04
C LYS A 394 9.07 21.19 -4.76
N LYS A 395 10.29 20.70 -4.86
CA LYS A 395 11.18 20.39 -3.73
C LYS A 395 12.36 21.32 -3.81
N ALA A 396 12.57 22.18 -2.81
CA ALA A 396 13.72 23.09 -2.73
C ALA A 396 14.60 22.66 -1.56
N ALA A 397 15.78 22.14 -1.88
CA ALA A 397 16.80 21.71 -0.93
C ALA A 397 18.00 22.69 -0.96
N PRO A 398 18.89 22.69 0.06
CA PRO A 398 20.06 23.56 0.10
C PRO A 398 21.01 23.38 -1.10
N ASP A 399 21.02 22.22 -1.73
CA ASP A 399 21.86 21.87 -2.88
C ASP A 399 21.15 22.08 -4.23
N GLY A 400 19.93 22.61 -4.24
CA GLY A 400 19.17 22.94 -5.45
C GLY A 400 17.70 22.58 -5.38
N ALA A 401 16.95 23.05 -6.37
CA ALA A 401 15.52 22.82 -6.48
C ALA A 401 15.18 21.81 -7.60
N THR A 402 14.11 21.06 -7.39
CA THR A 402 13.49 20.20 -8.40
C THR A 402 12.03 20.61 -8.55
N GLU A 403 11.60 20.84 -9.79
CA GLU A 403 10.21 21.16 -10.13
C GLU A 403 9.55 20.01 -10.85
N TYR A 404 8.25 19.83 -10.61
CA TYR A 404 7.48 18.71 -11.13
C TYR A 404 6.20 19.20 -11.81
N THR A 405 5.79 18.52 -12.88
CA THR A 405 4.49 18.72 -13.51
C THR A 405 3.72 17.40 -13.62
N TYR A 406 2.40 17.50 -13.73
CA TYR A 406 1.52 16.35 -13.69
C TYR A 406 0.52 16.34 -14.84
N THR A 407 0.12 15.14 -15.26
CA THR A 407 -0.98 14.91 -16.20
C THR A 407 -2.32 15.36 -15.61
N ALA A 408 -3.37 15.36 -16.40
CA ALA A 408 -4.74 15.58 -15.91
C ALA A 408 -5.23 14.49 -14.96
N GLN A 409 -4.60 13.32 -14.99
CA GLN A 409 -4.87 12.19 -14.08
C GLN A 409 -3.90 12.14 -12.89
N ASN A 410 -3.26 13.28 -12.54
CA ASN A 410 -2.32 13.43 -11.42
C ASN A 410 -1.15 12.42 -11.44
N LYS A 411 -0.69 12.01 -12.65
CA LYS A 411 0.53 11.22 -12.83
C LYS A 411 1.71 12.16 -13.11
N LEU A 412 2.88 11.88 -12.52
CA LEU A 412 4.10 12.67 -12.74
C LEU A 412 4.45 12.74 -14.23
N LYS A 413 4.43 13.94 -14.82
CA LYS A 413 4.70 14.17 -16.25
C LYS A 413 6.15 14.56 -16.50
N THR A 414 6.67 15.49 -15.69
CA THR A 414 8.08 15.88 -15.78
C THR A 414 8.67 16.10 -14.39
N GLY A 415 9.97 15.87 -14.25
CA GLY A 415 10.80 16.36 -13.15
C GLY A 415 11.98 17.12 -13.74
N LYS A 416 12.28 18.33 -13.24
CA LYS A 416 13.37 19.15 -13.72
C LYS A 416 14.16 19.73 -12.54
N THR A 417 15.45 19.46 -12.51
CA THR A 417 16.38 20.00 -11.52
C THR A 417 16.89 21.39 -11.92
N GLU A 418 17.37 22.15 -10.97
CA GLU A 418 17.91 23.50 -11.18
C GLU A 418 19.13 23.51 -12.11
N ASP A 419 19.95 22.45 -12.09
CA ASP A 419 21.11 22.26 -12.97
C ASP A 419 20.74 21.83 -14.40
N GLY A 420 19.42 21.73 -14.72
CA GLY A 420 18.92 21.48 -16.05
C GLY A 420 18.70 20.00 -16.40
N GLN A 421 18.96 19.06 -15.50
CA GLN A 421 18.58 17.66 -15.71
C GLN A 421 17.06 17.53 -15.73
N SER A 422 16.52 16.70 -16.60
CA SER A 422 15.08 16.49 -16.65
C SER A 422 14.71 15.05 -16.98
N SER A 423 13.56 14.62 -16.45
CA SER A 423 12.91 13.37 -16.75
C SER A 423 11.50 13.63 -17.26
N THR A 424 11.09 12.95 -18.32
CA THR A 424 9.72 13.05 -18.87
C THR A 424 9.11 11.66 -18.92
N TYR A 425 7.88 11.54 -18.42
CA TYR A 425 7.14 10.29 -18.32
C TYR A 425 5.92 10.31 -19.22
N THR A 426 5.64 9.22 -19.90
CA THR A 426 4.46 9.02 -20.74
C THR A 426 3.63 7.86 -20.18
N TYR A 427 2.32 7.99 -20.24
CA TYR A 427 1.37 7.01 -19.69
C TYR A 427 0.39 6.59 -20.78
N ASN A 428 -0.09 5.35 -20.69
CA ASN A 428 -1.12 4.81 -21.58
C ASN A 428 -2.55 5.10 -21.08
N ALA A 429 -3.54 4.63 -21.82
CA ALA A 429 -4.97 4.76 -21.49
C ALA A 429 -5.35 4.25 -20.09
N LEU A 430 -4.58 3.29 -19.53
CA LEU A 430 -4.75 2.70 -18.21
C LEU A 430 -3.96 3.44 -17.11
N ASN A 431 -3.30 4.57 -17.43
CA ASN A 431 -2.40 5.30 -16.57
C ASN A 431 -1.15 4.50 -16.12
N ALA A 432 -0.78 3.44 -16.85
CA ALA A 432 0.49 2.76 -16.68
C ALA A 432 1.61 3.54 -17.41
N ARG A 433 2.77 3.67 -16.75
CA ARG A 433 3.93 4.37 -17.35
C ARG A 433 4.56 3.50 -18.43
N ILE A 434 4.62 4.03 -19.65
CA ILE A 434 5.12 3.32 -20.83
C ILE A 434 6.45 3.89 -21.35
N LYS A 435 6.86 5.08 -20.91
CA LYS A 435 8.11 5.70 -21.36
C LYS A 435 8.68 6.61 -20.30
N ASN A 436 10.01 6.56 -20.18
CA ASN A 436 10.82 7.49 -19.39
C ASN A 436 11.94 8.02 -20.28
N VAL A 437 12.05 9.33 -20.44
CA VAL A 437 13.13 10.00 -21.17
C VAL A 437 13.90 10.88 -20.18
N GLN A 438 15.20 10.62 -20.02
CA GLN A 438 16.08 11.40 -19.18
C GLN A 438 17.01 12.23 -20.06
N VAL A 439 17.10 13.53 -19.75
CA VAL A 439 18.06 14.45 -20.37
C VAL A 439 19.03 14.90 -19.28
N ARG A 440 20.32 14.64 -19.48
CA ARG A 440 21.40 15.11 -18.61
C ARG A 440 22.15 16.22 -19.34
N ASP A 441 22.17 17.42 -18.77
CA ASP A 441 22.94 18.52 -19.36
C ASP A 441 24.43 18.34 -18.97
N ASN A 442 25.24 17.93 -19.93
CA ASN A 442 26.66 17.66 -19.75
C ASN A 442 27.50 18.97 -19.72
N LYS A 443 27.07 20.01 -18.98
CA LYS A 443 27.84 21.26 -18.90
C LYS A 443 29.19 21.15 -18.19
N ASN A 444 29.51 20.03 -17.53
CA ASN A 444 30.77 19.79 -16.81
C ASN A 444 31.54 18.52 -17.23
N ALA A 445 31.20 17.89 -18.32
CA ALA A 445 31.99 16.75 -18.83
C ALA A 445 33.01 17.24 -19.87
N GLY A 446 34.11 17.79 -19.40
CA GLY A 446 35.34 17.86 -20.20
C GLY A 446 35.91 16.44 -20.41
N HIS A 447 35.25 15.60 -21.19
CA HIS A 447 35.82 14.49 -21.97
C HIS A 447 34.69 13.87 -22.79
N ALA A 448 34.83 13.98 -24.09
CA ALA A 448 33.98 13.32 -25.06
C ALA A 448 34.05 11.78 -24.88
N ASN A 449 32.91 11.16 -24.66
CA ASN A 449 32.68 9.81 -25.13
C ASN A 449 31.37 9.82 -25.93
N SER A 450 31.53 9.93 -27.25
CA SER A 450 30.55 9.51 -28.24
C SER A 450 30.41 7.99 -28.07
N ASP A 451 29.26 7.53 -27.61
CA ASP A 451 28.66 6.22 -27.86
C ASP A 451 27.84 5.78 -26.63
N LEU A 452 26.67 6.34 -26.49
CA LEU A 452 25.58 5.68 -25.79
C LEU A 452 24.29 5.99 -26.57
N LYS A 453 24.20 5.40 -27.77
CA LYS A 453 22.96 4.90 -28.30
C LYS A 453 22.64 3.61 -27.52
N ASP A 454 22.08 3.74 -26.38
CA ASP A 454 21.39 2.63 -25.75
C ASP A 454 20.00 3.10 -25.36
N GLY A 455 19.05 2.80 -26.25
CA GLY A 455 17.66 2.73 -25.93
C GLY A 455 17.44 1.49 -25.07
N SER A 456 17.89 1.50 -23.81
CA SER A 456 17.43 0.53 -22.84
C SER A 456 15.96 0.82 -22.56
N HIS A 457 15.09 0.11 -23.29
CA HIS A 457 13.70 -0.06 -22.93
C HIS A 457 13.65 -0.88 -21.63
N GLY A 458 13.88 -0.23 -20.50
CA GLY A 458 13.47 -0.75 -19.21
C GLY A 458 11.95 -0.64 -19.16
N THR A 459 11.26 -1.62 -19.70
CA THR A 459 9.84 -1.82 -19.43
C THR A 459 9.75 -2.37 -18.02
N ASP A 460 9.50 -1.47 -17.05
CA ASP A 460 8.98 -1.89 -15.75
C ASP A 460 7.60 -2.49 -16.00
N TYR A 461 7.52 -3.80 -16.14
CA TYR A 461 6.26 -4.52 -16.21
C TYR A 461 5.57 -4.42 -14.86
N LEU A 462 4.61 -3.52 -14.75
CA LEU A 462 3.65 -3.52 -13.65
C LEU A 462 2.70 -4.70 -13.89
N ASP A 463 2.94 -5.80 -13.17
CA ASP A 463 1.93 -6.85 -13.01
C ASP A 463 0.73 -6.23 -12.28
N PHE A 464 -0.29 -5.82 -13.05
CA PHE A 464 -1.61 -5.50 -12.52
C PHE A 464 -2.27 -6.80 -12.08
N LEU A 465 -1.98 -7.24 -10.86
CA LEU A 465 -2.77 -8.27 -10.23
C LEU A 465 -4.11 -7.66 -9.81
N MET A 466 -5.19 -8.12 -10.41
CA MET A 466 -6.59 -7.72 -10.13
C MET A 466 -7.10 -8.20 -8.76
N ASP A 467 -6.24 -8.61 -7.83
CA ASP A 467 -6.59 -9.10 -6.48
C ASP A 467 -5.94 -8.33 -5.31
N GLY A 468 -5.38 -7.14 -5.56
CA GLY A 468 -5.01 -6.20 -4.48
C GLY A 468 -3.79 -6.58 -3.64
N ARG A 469 -2.90 -7.47 -4.08
CA ARG A 469 -1.66 -7.79 -3.37
C ARG A 469 -0.46 -7.21 -4.07
N PHE A 470 0.16 -6.21 -3.45
CA PHE A 470 1.44 -5.62 -3.89
C PHE A 470 2.59 -6.53 -3.48
N PHE A 471 3.36 -7.04 -4.44
CA PHE A 471 4.69 -7.57 -4.19
C PHE A 471 5.73 -6.57 -4.69
N TRP A 472 6.54 -6.03 -3.77
CA TRP A 472 7.74 -5.27 -4.09
C TRP A 472 8.88 -6.27 -4.39
N GLN A 473 9.29 -6.38 -5.66
CA GLN A 473 10.54 -7.01 -6.00
C GLN A 473 11.59 -5.89 -6.21
N ARG A 474 12.51 -5.75 -5.26
CA ARG A 474 13.72 -4.94 -5.44
C ARG A 474 14.71 -5.77 -6.26
N THR A 475 14.97 -5.38 -7.50
CA THR A 475 16.19 -5.76 -8.21
C THR A 475 17.31 -4.80 -7.78
N TRP A 476 18.34 -5.34 -7.17
CA TRP A 476 19.61 -4.65 -6.97
C TRP A 476 20.44 -4.84 -8.24
N GLU A 477 20.71 -3.77 -8.96
CA GLU A 477 21.82 -3.72 -9.89
C GLU A 477 23.02 -3.06 -9.20
N THR A 478 24.17 -3.70 -9.38
CA THR A 478 25.52 -3.37 -8.87
C THR A 478 26.01 -1.99 -9.32
#